data_445c8d47bd8a81bd77ebdb85d8458ba7
#
_entry.id   445c8d47bd8a81bd77ebdb85d8458ba7
#
_cell.length_a   1.000
_cell.length_b   1.000
_cell.length_c   1.000
_cell.angle_alpha   90.00
_cell.angle_beta   90.00
_cell.angle_gamma   90.00
#
_symmetry.space_group_name_H-M   'P 1'
#
loop_
_entity.id
_entity.type
_entity.pdbx_description
1 polymer ?
#
loop_
_entity_poly.entity_id
_entity_poly.type
_entity_poly.pdbx_seq_one_letter_code
_entity_poly.pdbx_strand_id
1 'polypeptide(L)'
;MAVTWHKHENCGFVMLNNPPVNAINQKMREDLIDAVTWAESEGLERVILSGMGRSFAAGADTKEFDQPAISPHLPDVVNRIETSTVPWIAAIHGTALGGGGELALGCRYRIARADATIG
;
A
#
# COMPACT_ATOMS: atom_id res chain seq x y z
N MET A 1 11.27 -5.63 7.03
CA MET A 1 10.43 -5.61 5.82
C MET A 1 9.67 -4.31 5.77
N ALA A 2 9.51 -3.74 4.57
CA ALA A 2 8.76 -2.50 4.39
C ALA A 2 7.23 -2.71 4.41
N VAL A 3 6.78 -3.94 4.26
CA VAL A 3 5.36 -4.33 4.32
C VAL A 3 5.27 -5.64 5.09
N THR A 4 4.30 -5.70 5.98
CA THR A 4 3.99 -6.95 6.69
C THR A 4 2.54 -7.31 6.44
N TRP A 5 2.21 -8.60 6.53
CA TRP A 5 0.83 -9.04 6.36
C TRP A 5 0.51 -10.26 7.21
N HIS A 6 -0.74 -10.34 7.56
CA HIS A 6 -1.30 -11.50 8.25
C HIS A 6 -2.77 -11.62 7.91
N LYS A 7 -3.37 -12.74 8.20
CA LYS A 7 -4.81 -12.91 8.02
C LYS A 7 -5.51 -13.19 9.35
N HIS A 8 -6.74 -12.74 9.44
CA HIS A 8 -7.66 -13.09 10.49
C HIS A 8 -8.97 -13.50 9.82
N GLU A 9 -9.35 -14.77 9.98
CA GLU A 9 -10.47 -15.36 9.25
C GLU A 9 -10.22 -15.21 7.74
N ASN A 10 -11.15 -14.60 7.00
CA ASN A 10 -11.03 -14.42 5.56
C ASN A 10 -10.56 -13.01 5.16
N CYS A 11 -10.06 -12.24 6.12
CA CYS A 11 -9.57 -10.88 5.86
C CYS A 11 -8.05 -10.83 5.98
N GLY A 12 -7.40 -10.25 4.99
CA GLY A 12 -5.98 -9.96 5.03
C GLY A 12 -5.72 -8.56 5.56
N PHE A 13 -4.68 -8.41 6.37
CA PHE A 13 -4.22 -7.11 6.89
C PHE A 13 -2.81 -6.88 6.38
N VAL A 14 -2.65 -5.85 5.56
CA VAL A 14 -1.38 -5.46 4.95
C VAL A 14 -0.98 -4.10 5.51
N MET A 15 0.19 -4.02 6.12
CA MET A 15 0.66 -2.84 6.82
C MET A 15 1.91 -2.28 6.15
N LEU A 16 1.87 -1.02 5.77
CA LEU A 16 3.04 -0.29 5.27
C LEU A 16 3.89 0.12 6.47
N ASN A 17 5.18 -0.15 6.41
CA ASN A 17 6.09 0.14 7.52
C ASN A 17 7.46 0.60 7.02
N ASN A 18 7.54 1.87 6.69
CA ASN A 18 8.78 2.55 6.30
C ASN A 18 8.81 3.92 6.97
N PRO A 19 9.13 3.96 8.30
CA PRO A 19 9.11 5.23 9.04
C PRO A 19 10.06 6.26 8.43
N PRO A 20 9.78 7.56 8.59
CA PRO A 20 8.71 8.11 9.45
C PRO A 20 7.35 8.24 8.77
N VAL A 21 7.28 8.26 7.42
CA VAL A 21 6.06 8.63 6.70
C VAL A 21 5.60 7.56 5.71
N ASN A 22 6.19 6.39 5.75
CA ASN A 22 5.90 5.30 4.83
C ASN A 22 6.11 5.69 3.36
N ALA A 23 7.23 6.39 3.10
CA ALA A 23 7.62 6.71 1.73
C ALA A 23 7.73 5.41 0.93
N ILE A 24 7.24 5.43 -0.30
CA ILE A 24 7.15 4.22 -1.13
C ILE A 24 8.47 4.02 -1.87
N ASN A 25 9.29 3.12 -1.35
CA ASN A 25 10.56 2.74 -1.97
C ASN A 25 10.40 1.42 -2.76
N GLN A 26 11.47 1.00 -3.41
CA GLN A 26 11.48 -0.23 -4.21
C GLN A 26 11.07 -1.46 -3.39
N LYS A 27 11.61 -1.61 -2.19
CA LYS A 27 11.31 -2.77 -1.34
C LYS A 27 9.83 -2.82 -0.99
N MET A 28 9.22 -1.68 -0.68
CA MET A 28 7.78 -1.61 -0.43
C MET A 28 6.99 -2.00 -1.68
N ARG A 29 7.41 -1.53 -2.86
CA ARG A 29 6.73 -1.89 -4.11
C ARG A 29 6.80 -3.39 -4.38
N GLU A 30 7.97 -4.00 -4.19
CA GLU A 30 8.12 -5.46 -4.32
C GLU A 30 7.24 -6.20 -3.31
N ASP A 31 7.28 -5.78 -2.05
CA ASP A 31 6.51 -6.43 -0.99
C ASP A 31 5.01 -6.33 -1.23
N LEU A 32 4.54 -5.21 -1.78
CA LEU A 32 3.11 -5.05 -2.10
C LEU A 32 2.67 -6.01 -3.20
N ILE A 33 3.47 -6.21 -4.23
CA ILE A 33 3.18 -7.21 -5.28
C ILE A 33 3.07 -8.60 -4.64
N ASP A 34 4.01 -8.93 -3.76
CA ASP A 34 3.99 -10.22 -3.06
C ASP A 34 2.75 -10.37 -2.19
N ALA A 35 2.32 -9.29 -1.53
CA ALA A 35 1.13 -9.31 -0.69
C ALA A 35 -0.14 -9.57 -1.51
N VAL A 36 -0.24 -8.99 -2.72
CA VAL A 36 -1.38 -9.26 -3.62
C VAL A 36 -1.42 -10.73 -3.99
N THR A 37 -0.27 -11.29 -4.38
CA THR A 37 -0.17 -12.70 -4.73
C THR A 37 -0.54 -13.59 -3.56
N TRP A 38 -0.06 -13.26 -2.36
CA TRP A 38 -0.40 -13.98 -1.14
C TRP A 38 -1.90 -14.00 -0.89
N ALA A 39 -2.56 -12.84 -0.94
CA ALA A 39 -3.99 -12.73 -0.68
C ALA A 39 -4.81 -13.55 -1.67
N GLU A 40 -4.42 -13.54 -2.95
CA GLU A 40 -5.08 -14.33 -3.98
C GLU A 40 -4.89 -15.82 -3.75
N SER A 41 -3.68 -16.25 -3.40
CA SER A 41 -3.38 -17.66 -3.17
C SER A 41 -4.10 -18.21 -1.93
N GLU A 42 -4.34 -17.35 -0.92
CA GLU A 42 -5.09 -17.73 0.28
C GLU A 42 -6.62 -17.67 0.07
N GLY A 43 -7.07 -17.16 -1.07
CA GLY A 43 -8.49 -17.04 -1.36
C GLY A 43 -9.23 -16.13 -0.39
N LEU A 44 -8.60 -15.04 0.04
CA LEU A 44 -9.20 -14.13 1.02
C LEU A 44 -10.39 -13.38 0.41
N GLU A 45 -11.35 -12.98 1.26
CA GLU A 45 -12.50 -12.20 0.82
C GLU A 45 -12.15 -10.74 0.58
N ARG A 46 -11.20 -10.21 1.35
CA ARG A 46 -10.77 -8.81 1.25
C ARG A 46 -9.41 -8.60 1.91
N VAL A 47 -8.80 -7.49 1.56
CA VAL A 47 -7.55 -7.02 2.18
C VAL A 47 -7.75 -5.61 2.70
N ILE A 48 -7.32 -5.35 3.92
CA ILE A 48 -7.26 -4.01 4.48
C ILE A 48 -5.81 -3.54 4.41
N LEU A 49 -5.57 -2.46 3.67
CA LEU A 49 -4.26 -1.83 3.55
C LEU A 49 -4.21 -0.62 4.47
N SER A 50 -3.23 -0.59 5.37
CA SER A 50 -3.05 0.53 6.30
C SER A 50 -1.57 0.84 6.47
N GLY A 51 -1.26 1.91 7.18
CA GLY A 51 0.11 2.32 7.44
C GLY A 51 0.43 2.31 8.94
N MET A 52 1.64 1.93 9.28
CA MET A 52 2.14 2.03 10.64
C MET A 52 2.48 3.49 10.95
N GLY A 53 2.31 3.89 12.20
CA GLY A 53 2.70 5.23 12.67
C GLY A 53 1.68 6.30 12.31
N ARG A 54 2.17 7.50 11.97
CA ARG A 54 1.33 8.71 11.81
C ARG A 54 0.68 8.83 10.45
N SER A 55 1.22 8.16 9.44
CA SER A 55 0.78 8.34 8.06
C SER A 55 0.39 7.03 7.43
N PHE A 56 -0.55 7.10 6.50
CA PHE A 56 -0.79 5.98 5.59
C PHE A 56 0.43 5.80 4.68
N ALA A 57 0.70 6.75 3.81
CA ALA A 57 1.93 6.83 3.01
C ALA A 57 2.07 8.23 2.42
N ALA A 58 3.27 8.77 2.42
CA ALA A 58 3.52 10.13 1.95
C ALA A 58 4.64 10.16 0.92
N GLY A 59 4.27 9.92 -0.35
CA GLY A 59 5.14 10.13 -1.49
C GLY A 59 6.16 9.03 -1.76
N ALA A 60 7.17 9.40 -2.54
CA ALA A 60 8.28 8.53 -2.90
C ALA A 60 9.47 8.78 -1.99
N ASP A 61 10.32 7.77 -1.83
CA ASP A 61 11.54 7.91 -1.05
C ASP A 61 12.54 8.76 -1.85
N THR A 62 12.96 9.89 -1.28
CA THR A 62 13.89 10.81 -1.93
C THR A 62 15.27 10.20 -2.19
N LYS A 63 15.62 9.16 -1.46
CA LYS A 63 16.89 8.43 -1.68
C LYS A 63 16.97 7.77 -3.04
N GLU A 64 15.83 7.55 -3.69
CA GLU A 64 15.76 6.94 -5.02
C GLU A 64 15.80 7.94 -6.16
N PHE A 65 15.74 9.26 -5.89
CA PHE A 65 15.64 10.28 -6.94
C PHE A 65 16.86 10.35 -7.84
N ASP A 66 18.03 10.05 -7.31
CA ASP A 66 19.30 10.11 -8.05
C ASP A 66 19.66 8.79 -8.71
N GLN A 67 18.76 7.83 -8.70
CA GLN A 67 19.01 6.49 -9.24
C GLN A 67 18.04 6.19 -10.38
N PRO A 68 18.45 5.33 -11.33
CA PRO A 68 17.51 4.85 -12.35
C PRO A 68 16.30 4.20 -11.70
N ALA A 69 15.13 4.44 -12.28
CA ALA A 69 13.92 3.79 -11.80
C ALA A 69 14.05 2.27 -11.95
N ILE A 70 13.73 1.53 -10.88
CA ILE A 70 13.86 0.08 -10.82
C ILE A 70 12.47 -0.53 -10.67
N SER A 71 12.20 -1.55 -11.50
CA SER A 71 10.95 -2.31 -11.45
C SER A 71 10.83 -3.11 -10.14
N PRO A 72 9.61 -3.28 -9.56
CA PRO A 72 8.36 -2.77 -10.11
C PRO A 72 8.23 -1.25 -9.86
N HIS A 73 7.60 -0.55 -10.81
CA HIS A 73 7.29 0.87 -10.66
C HIS A 73 5.96 1.03 -9.94
N LEU A 74 5.70 2.21 -9.38
CA LEU A 74 4.46 2.45 -8.65
C LEU A 74 3.20 2.18 -9.49
N PRO A 75 3.13 2.60 -10.77
CA PRO A 75 1.97 2.25 -11.59
C PRO A 75 1.74 0.75 -11.73
N ASP A 76 2.80 -0.06 -11.75
CA ASP A 76 2.68 -1.51 -11.79
C ASP A 76 2.02 -2.06 -10.53
N VAL A 77 2.41 -1.52 -9.37
CA VAL A 77 1.84 -1.91 -8.08
C VAL A 77 0.37 -1.52 -8.00
N VAL A 78 0.05 -0.27 -8.37
CA VAL A 78 -1.32 0.24 -8.38
C VAL A 78 -2.20 -0.63 -9.28
N ASN A 79 -1.72 -0.94 -10.49
CA ASN A 79 -2.44 -1.79 -11.43
C ASN A 79 -2.63 -3.21 -10.88
N ARG A 80 -1.61 -3.75 -10.22
CA ARG A 80 -1.69 -5.11 -9.64
C ARG A 80 -2.75 -5.18 -8.53
N ILE A 81 -2.84 -4.16 -7.69
CA ILE A 81 -3.86 -4.07 -6.65
C ILE A 81 -5.25 -3.92 -7.29
N GLU A 82 -5.37 -3.03 -8.26
CA GLU A 82 -6.63 -2.71 -8.92
C GLU A 82 -7.21 -3.92 -9.66
N THR A 83 -6.36 -4.74 -10.27
CA THR A 83 -6.77 -5.94 -11.01
C THR A 83 -6.82 -7.20 -10.15
N SER A 84 -6.53 -7.12 -8.86
CA SER A 84 -6.57 -8.26 -7.96
C SER A 84 -7.96 -8.88 -7.90
N THR A 85 -8.01 -10.20 -7.85
CA THR A 85 -9.27 -10.93 -7.64
C THR A 85 -9.81 -10.74 -6.22
N VAL A 86 -8.95 -10.36 -5.27
CA VAL A 86 -9.34 -10.03 -3.90
C VAL A 86 -9.44 -8.51 -3.79
N PRO A 87 -10.59 -7.95 -3.38
CA PRO A 87 -10.72 -6.50 -3.25
C PRO A 87 -9.87 -5.96 -2.11
N TRP A 88 -9.19 -4.84 -2.37
CA TRP A 88 -8.39 -4.13 -1.40
C TRP A 88 -9.13 -2.88 -0.93
N ILE A 89 -9.06 -2.63 0.37
CA ILE A 89 -9.65 -1.46 1.02
C ILE A 89 -8.54 -0.69 1.69
N ALA A 90 -8.37 0.59 1.32
CA ALA A 90 -7.41 1.45 1.99
C ALA A 90 -8.04 2.03 3.26
N ALA A 91 -7.42 1.79 4.40
CA ALA A 91 -7.80 2.40 5.68
C ALA A 91 -6.82 3.53 5.95
N ILE A 92 -7.25 4.76 5.72
CA ILE A 92 -6.38 5.93 5.69
C ILE A 92 -6.45 6.70 7.00
N HIS A 93 -5.29 6.97 7.60
CA HIS A 93 -5.14 7.89 8.72
C HIS A 93 -3.94 8.79 8.43
N GLY A 94 -3.90 9.96 9.04
CA GLY A 94 -2.82 10.91 8.81
C GLY A 94 -2.80 11.37 7.35
N THR A 95 -1.73 11.11 6.62
CA THR A 95 -1.58 11.59 5.25
C THR A 95 -1.46 10.45 4.25
N ALA A 96 -2.10 10.63 3.10
CA ALA A 96 -1.93 9.81 1.91
C ALA A 96 -1.68 10.77 0.75
N LEU A 97 -0.40 11.07 0.48
CA LEU A 97 0.00 12.13 -0.45
C LEU A 97 0.89 11.59 -1.56
N GLY A 98 0.82 12.18 -2.74
CA GLY A 98 1.62 11.77 -3.89
C GLY A 98 1.41 10.29 -4.20
N GLY A 99 2.51 9.51 -4.17
CA GLY A 99 2.46 8.07 -4.39
C GLY A 99 1.57 7.34 -3.39
N GLY A 100 1.47 7.84 -2.16
CA GLY A 100 0.55 7.28 -1.15
C GLY A 100 -0.90 7.47 -1.53
N GLY A 101 -1.24 8.64 -2.08
CA GLY A 101 -2.58 8.90 -2.62
C GLY A 101 -2.88 8.01 -3.82
N GLU A 102 -1.92 7.83 -4.71
CA GLU A 102 -2.08 6.95 -5.87
C GLU A 102 -2.33 5.50 -5.43
N LEU A 103 -1.59 5.04 -4.44
CA LEU A 103 -1.75 3.69 -3.89
C LEU A 103 -3.16 3.50 -3.32
N ALA A 104 -3.65 4.49 -2.56
CA ALA A 104 -5.01 4.46 -2.02
C ALA A 104 -6.07 4.44 -3.11
N LEU A 105 -5.86 5.20 -4.20
CA LEU A 105 -6.79 5.23 -5.33
C LEU A 105 -6.83 3.91 -6.09
N GLY A 106 -5.76 3.12 -6.06
CA GLY A 106 -5.72 1.78 -6.65
C GLY A 106 -6.58 0.77 -5.91
N CYS A 107 -6.88 1.03 -4.65
CA CYS A 107 -7.75 0.16 -3.86
C CYS A 107 -9.21 0.32 -4.29
N ARG A 108 -9.99 -0.73 -4.12
CA ARG A 108 -11.40 -0.73 -4.53
C ARG A 108 -12.24 0.22 -3.72
N TYR A 109 -11.99 0.29 -2.40
CA TYR A 109 -12.68 1.17 -1.48
C TYR A 109 -11.66 1.90 -0.60
N ARG A 110 -12.06 3.05 -0.08
CA ARG A 110 -11.26 3.87 0.82
C ARG A 110 -12.10 4.28 2.00
N ILE A 111 -11.54 4.07 3.20
CA ILE A 111 -12.11 4.55 4.46
C ILE A 111 -11.05 5.46 5.05
N ALA A 112 -11.42 6.68 5.39
CA ALA A 112 -10.48 7.66 5.93
C ALA A 112 -10.99 8.22 7.25
N ARG A 113 -10.06 8.46 8.19
CA ARG A 113 -10.39 9.24 9.39
C ARG A 113 -10.78 10.66 8.96
N ALA A 114 -11.65 11.29 9.76
CA ALA A 114 -12.13 12.63 9.46
C ALA A 114 -10.99 13.66 9.38
N ASP A 115 -9.87 13.42 10.10
CA ASP A 115 -8.71 14.31 10.12
C ASP A 115 -7.63 13.90 9.09
N ALA A 116 -7.89 12.92 8.24
CA ALA A 116 -6.92 12.48 7.24
C ALA A 116 -6.80 13.50 6.11
N THR A 117 -5.58 13.61 5.55
CA THR A 117 -5.28 14.43 4.39
C THR A 117 -4.95 13.53 3.22
N ILE A 118 -5.64 13.73 2.09
CA ILE A 118 -5.47 12.93 0.88
C ILE A 118 -5.19 13.88 -0.28
N GLY A 119 -4.13 13.59 -1.03
CA GLY A 119 -3.77 14.45 -2.16
C GLY A 119 -2.86 13.84 -3.18
#